data_b433301b03ac9c9e2e65387a15c63eb5
#
_entry.id   b433301b03ac9c9e2e65387a15c63eb5
#
_cell.length_a   1.000
_cell.length_b   1.000
_cell.length_c   1.000
_cell.angle_alpha   90.00
_cell.angle_beta   90.00
_cell.angle_gamma   90.00
#
_symmetry.space_group_name_H-M   'P 1'
#
loop_
_entity.id
_entity.type
_entity.pdbx_description
1 polymer ?
#
loop_
_entity_poly.entity_id
_entity_poly.type
_entity_poly.pdbx_seq_one_letter_code
_entity_poly.pdbx_strand_id
1 'polypeptide(L)'
;SVGCYLYIGLAYLIEVKCNEYIGKIWKRFLVIAVGFGIVAASFLTGQLNGLSVMKEYTTYQEQFAECFGNHIGMAFKVVVCGVVVGVPLGWYAYKHARAGKVISTILNTIESIPSLALICVMMFPLSFLSNHFPFLKEHGIAGVGATPVFCALFCYALFQIVNSMYGALKVVDKQYIDAARGMGMTVRQIFTKVELPIILPVIISGIRVSLTATV
;
A
#
# COMPACT_ATOMS: atom_id res chain seq x y z
N SER A 1 12.84 -25.02 20.40
CA SER A 1 13.57 -25.04 19.11
C SER A 1 13.11 -26.14 18.15
N VAL A 2 12.83 -27.38 18.63
CA VAL A 2 12.36 -28.48 17.75
C VAL A 2 11.04 -28.16 17.06
N GLY A 3 10.11 -27.48 17.75
CA GLY A 3 8.84 -27.06 17.17
C GLY A 3 8.98 -26.11 15.97
N CYS A 4 9.94 -25.17 15.98
CA CYS A 4 10.16 -24.29 14.85
C CYS A 4 10.60 -25.03 13.58
N TYR A 5 11.46 -26.04 13.72
CA TYR A 5 11.89 -26.85 12.57
C TYR A 5 10.74 -27.69 11.98
N LEU A 6 9.82 -28.16 12.82
CA LEU A 6 8.61 -28.86 12.36
C LEU A 6 7.69 -27.94 11.55
N TYR A 7 7.49 -26.68 11.99
CA TYR A 7 6.68 -25.73 11.22
C TYR A 7 7.35 -25.29 9.92
N ILE A 8 8.68 -25.11 9.90
CA ILE A 8 9.42 -24.84 8.67
C ILE A 8 9.32 -26.02 7.72
N GLY A 9 9.47 -27.25 8.21
CA GLY A 9 9.29 -28.47 7.43
C GLY A 9 7.87 -28.59 6.87
N LEU A 10 6.85 -28.27 7.67
CA LEU A 10 5.45 -28.27 7.23
C LEU A 10 5.20 -27.21 6.14
N ALA A 11 5.71 -25.99 6.30
CA ALA A 11 5.59 -24.93 5.30
C ALA A 11 6.24 -25.35 3.97
N TYR A 12 7.42 -25.96 4.02
CA TYR A 12 8.10 -26.48 2.84
C TYR A 12 7.31 -27.60 2.16
N LEU A 13 6.75 -28.57 2.92
CA LEU A 13 5.91 -29.62 2.38
C LEU A 13 4.64 -29.08 1.73
N ILE A 14 4.03 -28.06 2.31
CA ILE A 14 2.86 -27.38 1.75
C ILE A 14 3.22 -26.74 0.42
N GLU A 15 4.36 -26.04 0.34
CA GLU A 15 4.83 -25.39 -0.87
C GLU A 15 5.10 -26.40 -1.99
N VAL A 16 5.83 -27.48 -1.69
CA VAL A 16 6.15 -28.55 -2.65
C VAL A 16 4.86 -29.21 -3.15
N LYS A 17 3.94 -29.56 -2.26
CA LYS A 17 2.66 -30.18 -2.64
C LYS A 17 1.74 -29.23 -3.40
N CYS A 18 1.71 -27.95 -3.06
CA CYS A 18 1.00 -26.95 -3.85
C CYS A 18 1.55 -26.86 -5.28
N ASN A 19 2.86 -27.01 -5.46
CA ASN A 19 3.50 -26.93 -6.76
C ASN A 19 3.24 -28.18 -7.62
N GLU A 20 3.17 -29.38 -7.03
CA GLU A 20 2.76 -30.61 -7.72
C GLU A 20 1.33 -30.56 -8.29
N TYR A 21 0.43 -29.77 -7.69
CA TYR A 21 -0.97 -29.65 -8.08
C TYR A 21 -1.26 -28.40 -8.94
N ILE A 22 -0.26 -27.91 -9.69
CA ILE A 22 -0.45 -26.84 -10.68
C ILE A 22 -1.53 -27.28 -11.69
N GLY A 23 -2.64 -26.53 -11.73
CA GLY A 23 -3.80 -26.84 -12.59
C GLY A 23 -4.99 -27.51 -11.88
N LYS A 24 -4.85 -27.97 -10.63
CA LYS A 24 -5.95 -28.51 -9.82
C LYS A 24 -6.25 -27.61 -8.63
N ILE A 25 -6.90 -26.49 -8.87
CA ILE A 25 -7.18 -25.42 -7.88
C ILE A 25 -7.74 -25.98 -6.56
N TRP A 26 -8.69 -26.92 -6.61
CA TRP A 26 -9.28 -27.53 -5.42
C TRP A 26 -8.26 -28.26 -4.53
N LYS A 27 -7.31 -28.99 -5.12
CA LYS A 27 -6.28 -29.69 -4.35
C LYS A 27 -5.29 -28.73 -3.68
N ARG A 28 -4.99 -27.61 -4.33
CA ARG A 28 -4.18 -26.53 -3.72
C ARG A 28 -4.89 -25.95 -2.49
N PHE A 29 -6.18 -25.63 -2.61
CA PHE A 29 -6.96 -25.13 -1.47
C PHE A 29 -7.02 -26.14 -0.33
N LEU A 30 -7.14 -27.43 -0.62
CA LEU A 30 -7.16 -28.48 0.40
C LEU A 30 -5.83 -28.59 1.13
N VAL A 31 -4.69 -28.56 0.43
CA VAL A 31 -3.35 -28.58 1.04
C VAL A 31 -3.14 -27.36 1.93
N ILE A 32 -3.51 -26.18 1.46
CA ILE A 32 -3.41 -24.93 2.24
C ILE A 32 -4.33 -25.00 3.47
N ALA A 33 -5.57 -25.47 3.31
CA ALA A 33 -6.52 -25.61 4.41
C ALA A 33 -6.07 -26.59 5.49
N VAL A 34 -5.47 -27.72 5.10
CA VAL A 34 -4.88 -28.70 6.03
C VAL A 34 -3.71 -28.07 6.78
N GLY A 35 -2.82 -27.37 6.09
CA GLY A 35 -1.70 -26.68 6.73
C GLY A 35 -2.15 -25.62 7.73
N PHE A 36 -3.12 -24.81 7.33
CA PHE A 36 -3.74 -23.83 8.23
C PHE A 36 -4.45 -24.51 9.41
N GLY A 37 -5.14 -25.63 9.18
CA GLY A 37 -5.80 -26.41 10.22
C GLY A 37 -4.84 -26.96 11.27
N ILE A 38 -3.66 -27.45 10.86
CA ILE A 38 -2.62 -27.95 11.77
C ILE A 38 -2.07 -26.80 12.63
N VAL A 39 -1.78 -25.65 12.03
CA VAL A 39 -1.31 -24.46 12.76
C VAL A 39 -2.39 -23.96 13.73
N ALA A 40 -3.63 -23.89 13.30
CA ALA A 40 -4.76 -23.49 14.15
C ALA A 40 -4.98 -24.46 15.31
N ALA A 41 -4.93 -25.77 15.05
CA ALA A 41 -5.03 -26.80 16.09
C ALA A 41 -3.88 -26.69 17.10
N SER A 42 -2.67 -26.44 16.65
CA SER A 42 -1.51 -26.23 17.54
C SER A 42 -1.66 -24.98 18.40
N PHE A 43 -2.33 -23.95 17.87
CA PHE A 43 -2.66 -22.73 18.59
C PHE A 43 -3.71 -23.01 19.68
N LEU A 44 -4.79 -23.72 19.32
CA LEU A 44 -5.89 -24.06 20.24
C LEU A 44 -5.47 -25.05 21.33
N THR A 45 -4.54 -25.96 21.03
CA THR A 45 -4.03 -26.94 22.01
C THR A 45 -2.95 -26.36 22.93
N GLY A 46 -2.57 -25.08 22.75
CA GLY A 46 -1.60 -24.40 23.61
C GLY A 46 -0.14 -24.85 23.39
N GLN A 47 0.15 -25.69 22.39
CA GLN A 47 1.52 -26.13 22.11
C GLN A 47 2.45 -24.99 21.71
N LEU A 48 1.89 -23.88 21.20
CA LEU A 48 2.62 -22.68 20.82
C LEU A 48 2.89 -21.74 21.99
N ASN A 49 2.24 -21.91 23.14
CA ASN A 49 2.40 -21.03 24.31
C ASN A 49 3.83 -20.99 24.86
N GLY A 50 4.65 -21.99 24.56
CA GLY A 50 6.06 -22.03 24.89
C GLY A 50 6.96 -21.16 24.01
N LEU A 51 6.46 -20.66 22.89
CA LEU A 51 7.21 -19.78 21.99
C LEU A 51 7.37 -18.39 22.61
N SER A 52 8.57 -17.80 22.46
CA SER A 52 8.86 -16.43 22.99
C SER A 52 7.87 -15.40 22.48
N VAL A 53 7.48 -15.51 21.20
CA VAL A 53 6.47 -14.61 20.56
C VAL A 53 5.11 -14.67 21.27
N MET A 54 4.69 -15.89 21.68
CA MET A 54 3.40 -16.06 22.37
C MET A 54 3.44 -15.53 23.79
N LYS A 55 4.56 -15.72 24.49
CA LYS A 55 4.76 -15.15 25.82
C LYS A 55 4.77 -13.63 25.78
N GLU A 56 5.41 -13.05 24.76
CA GLU A 56 5.45 -11.61 24.56
C GLU A 56 4.06 -11.05 24.20
N TYR A 57 3.33 -11.76 23.30
CA TYR A 57 1.97 -11.40 22.95
C TYR A 57 1.03 -11.39 24.19
N THR A 58 1.11 -12.43 25.05
CA THR A 58 0.27 -12.46 26.25
C THR A 58 0.61 -11.37 27.26
N THR A 59 1.86 -10.93 27.29
CA THR A 59 2.32 -9.84 28.19
C THR A 59 1.86 -8.46 27.69
N TYR A 60 1.85 -8.25 26.35
CA TYR A 60 1.57 -6.94 25.71
C TYR A 60 0.33 -6.95 24.85
N GLN A 61 -0.65 -7.81 25.14
CA GLN A 61 -1.84 -8.01 24.30
C GLN A 61 -2.63 -6.73 24.04
N GLU A 62 -2.88 -5.93 25.08
CA GLU A 62 -3.60 -4.66 24.95
C GLU A 62 -2.84 -3.65 24.09
N GLN A 63 -1.53 -3.51 24.36
CA GLN A 63 -0.66 -2.62 23.59
C GLN A 63 -0.53 -3.07 22.13
N PHE A 64 -0.47 -4.38 21.88
CA PHE A 64 -0.46 -4.92 20.53
C PHE A 64 -1.74 -4.59 19.77
N ALA A 65 -2.91 -4.78 20.38
CA ALA A 65 -4.20 -4.48 19.75
C ALA A 65 -4.32 -2.99 19.40
N GLU A 66 -3.90 -2.11 20.32
CA GLU A 66 -3.89 -0.66 20.08
C GLU A 66 -2.92 -0.27 18.95
N CYS A 67 -1.68 -0.74 19.01
CA CYS A 67 -0.68 -0.46 17.97
C CYS A 67 -1.10 -0.99 16.61
N PHE A 68 -1.67 -2.19 16.56
CA PHE A 68 -2.17 -2.78 15.33
C PHE A 68 -3.34 -1.97 14.74
N GLY A 69 -4.30 -1.58 15.58
CA GLY A 69 -5.41 -0.73 15.15
C GLY A 69 -4.95 0.63 14.61
N ASN A 70 -4.02 1.26 15.30
CA ASN A 70 -3.42 2.53 14.89
C ASN A 70 -2.66 2.40 13.58
N HIS A 71 -1.90 1.31 13.39
CA HIS A 71 -1.14 1.04 12.17
C HIS A 71 -2.06 0.85 10.96
N ILE A 72 -3.08 -0.01 11.06
CA ILE A 72 -4.06 -0.22 9.99
C ILE A 72 -4.84 1.07 9.70
N GLY A 73 -5.24 1.80 10.73
CA GLY A 73 -5.92 3.09 10.59
C GLY A 73 -5.06 4.12 9.86
N MET A 74 -3.75 4.17 10.16
CA MET A 74 -2.81 5.05 9.49
C MET A 74 -2.62 4.66 8.02
N ALA A 75 -2.39 3.37 7.73
CA ALA A 75 -2.24 2.88 6.36
C ALA A 75 -3.46 3.22 5.50
N PHE A 76 -4.66 3.00 6.04
CA PHE A 76 -5.90 3.33 5.34
C PHE A 76 -6.03 4.83 5.06
N LYS A 77 -5.78 5.69 6.06
CA LYS A 77 -5.80 7.16 5.90
C LYS A 77 -4.81 7.62 4.84
N VAL A 78 -3.59 7.09 4.85
CA VAL A 78 -2.54 7.40 3.88
C VAL A 78 -2.98 7.06 2.46
N VAL A 79 -3.52 5.86 2.25
CA VAL A 79 -3.96 5.41 0.92
C VAL A 79 -5.13 6.23 0.42
N VAL A 80 -6.13 6.52 1.28
CA VAL A 80 -7.27 7.38 0.90
C VAL A 80 -6.80 8.78 0.51
N CYS A 81 -5.93 9.41 1.30
CA CYS A 81 -5.34 10.70 0.95
C CYS A 81 -4.53 10.61 -0.36
N GLY A 82 -3.76 9.52 -0.52
CA GLY A 82 -3.00 9.23 -1.72
C GLY A 82 -3.87 9.13 -2.97
N VAL A 83 -5.03 8.48 -2.89
CA VAL A 83 -6.00 8.38 -4.00
C VAL A 83 -6.60 9.74 -4.33
N VAL A 84 -7.06 10.46 -3.30
CA VAL A 84 -7.71 11.78 -3.47
C VAL A 84 -6.78 12.78 -4.14
N VAL A 85 -5.49 12.76 -3.83
CA VAL A 85 -4.48 13.66 -4.40
C VAL A 85 -3.82 13.06 -5.63
N GLY A 86 -3.46 11.78 -5.59
CA GLY A 86 -2.67 11.12 -6.63
C GLY A 86 -3.41 10.90 -7.93
N VAL A 87 -4.71 10.57 -7.91
CA VAL A 87 -5.51 10.38 -9.13
C VAL A 87 -5.62 11.69 -9.92
N PRO A 88 -6.04 12.84 -9.33
CA PRO A 88 -6.04 14.11 -10.05
C PRO A 88 -4.64 14.55 -10.51
N LEU A 89 -3.62 14.34 -9.69
CA LEU A 89 -2.24 14.70 -10.01
C LEU A 89 -1.69 13.87 -11.17
N GLY A 90 -1.98 12.58 -11.22
CA GLY A 90 -1.60 11.68 -12.32
C GLY A 90 -2.30 12.05 -13.63
N TRP A 91 -3.58 12.41 -13.57
CA TRP A 91 -4.31 12.93 -14.72
C TRP A 91 -3.75 14.26 -15.22
N TYR A 92 -3.44 15.19 -14.31
CA TYR A 92 -2.81 16.46 -14.63
C TYR A 92 -1.44 16.26 -15.29
N ALA A 93 -0.62 15.35 -14.74
CA ALA A 93 0.68 14.98 -15.27
C ALA A 93 0.57 14.43 -16.71
N TYR A 94 -0.46 13.64 -16.99
CA TYR A 94 -0.73 13.12 -18.33
C TYR A 94 -1.11 14.21 -19.34
N LYS A 95 -1.95 15.16 -18.94
CA LYS A 95 -2.40 16.26 -19.83
C LYS A 95 -1.29 17.29 -20.11
N HIS A 96 -0.30 17.43 -19.22
CA HIS A 96 0.76 18.43 -19.32
C HIS A 96 2.15 17.77 -19.33
N ALA A 97 2.70 17.50 -20.50
CA ALA A 97 3.95 16.75 -20.66
C ALA A 97 5.15 17.31 -19.86
N ARG A 98 5.27 18.66 -19.75
CA ARG A 98 6.34 19.29 -18.95
C ARG A 98 6.13 19.04 -17.46
N ALA A 99 4.91 19.26 -16.97
CA ALA A 99 4.55 18.99 -15.57
C ALA A 99 4.69 17.51 -15.24
N GLY A 100 4.27 16.63 -16.15
CA GLY A 100 4.41 15.18 -15.99
C GLY A 100 5.86 14.73 -15.80
N LYS A 101 6.81 15.29 -16.57
CA LYS A 101 8.23 15.02 -16.35
C LYS A 101 8.71 15.45 -14.97
N VAL A 102 8.37 16.66 -14.55
CA VAL A 102 8.78 17.20 -13.25
C VAL A 102 8.20 16.38 -12.10
N ILE A 103 6.89 16.12 -12.15
CA ILE A 103 6.19 15.32 -11.13
C ILE A 103 6.80 13.91 -11.04
N SER A 104 6.97 13.22 -12.16
CA SER A 104 7.58 11.89 -12.17
C SER A 104 9.02 11.91 -11.65
N THR A 105 9.82 12.91 -12.01
CA THR A 105 11.20 13.02 -11.50
C THR A 105 11.22 13.21 -9.99
N ILE A 106 10.40 14.11 -9.46
CA ILE A 106 10.31 14.35 -8.00
C ILE A 106 9.87 13.08 -7.28
N LEU A 107 8.81 12.44 -7.74
CA LEU A 107 8.27 11.24 -7.11
C LEU A 107 9.26 10.06 -7.17
N ASN A 108 9.93 9.85 -8.31
CA ASN A 108 10.98 8.83 -8.44
C ASN A 108 12.18 9.10 -7.51
N THR A 109 12.54 10.37 -7.33
CA THR A 109 13.62 10.74 -6.39
C THR A 109 13.22 10.42 -4.95
N ILE A 110 11.97 10.72 -4.57
CA ILE A 110 11.45 10.41 -3.22
C ILE A 110 11.42 8.88 -2.99
N GLU A 111 10.98 8.12 -3.97
CA GLU A 111 10.94 6.64 -3.87
C GLU A 111 12.32 6.02 -3.70
N SER A 112 13.35 6.64 -4.28
CA SER A 112 14.73 6.17 -4.16
C SER A 112 15.31 6.33 -2.75
N ILE A 113 14.68 7.12 -1.88
CA ILE A 113 15.13 7.34 -0.50
C ILE A 113 14.61 6.18 0.37
N PRO A 114 15.45 5.50 1.17
CA PRO A 114 14.99 4.49 2.12
C PRO A 114 13.93 5.06 3.08
N SER A 115 12.89 4.29 3.39
CA SER A 115 11.72 4.75 4.16
C SER A 115 12.10 5.38 5.52
N LEU A 116 13.00 4.75 6.26
CA LEU A 116 13.47 5.29 7.54
C LEU A 116 14.19 6.63 7.36
N ALA A 117 15.02 6.77 6.31
CA ALA A 117 15.69 8.02 6.00
C ALA A 117 14.69 9.12 5.63
N LEU A 118 13.65 8.79 4.85
CA LEU A 118 12.62 9.76 4.51
C LEU A 118 11.85 10.24 5.73
N ILE A 119 11.52 9.35 6.67
CA ILE A 119 10.87 9.72 7.94
C ILE A 119 11.78 10.71 8.70
N CYS A 120 13.07 10.40 8.84
CA CYS A 120 14.01 11.30 9.51
C CYS A 120 14.12 12.67 8.83
N VAL A 121 14.16 12.69 7.49
CA VAL A 121 14.19 13.95 6.72
C VAL A 121 12.93 14.77 6.94
N MET A 122 11.75 14.12 7.03
CA MET A 122 10.47 14.80 7.28
C MET A 122 10.36 15.39 8.69
N MET A 123 11.09 14.84 9.67
CA MET A 123 11.08 15.37 11.03
C MET A 123 11.56 16.82 11.13
N PHE A 124 12.58 17.20 10.36
CA PHE A 124 13.17 18.54 10.41
C PHE A 124 12.18 19.65 9.97
N PRO A 125 11.60 19.61 8.75
CA PRO A 125 10.67 20.65 8.32
C PRO A 125 9.40 20.68 9.17
N LEU A 126 8.90 19.52 9.62
CA LEU A 126 7.73 19.46 10.48
C LEU A 126 8.00 20.04 11.88
N SER A 127 9.17 19.76 12.46
CA SER A 127 9.60 20.39 13.73
C SER A 127 9.73 21.89 13.58
N PHE A 128 10.32 22.35 12.49
CA PHE A 128 10.45 23.79 12.23
C PHE A 128 9.08 24.45 12.12
N LEU A 129 8.16 23.84 11.33
CA LEU A 129 6.80 24.36 11.16
C LEU A 129 6.03 24.38 12.48
N SER A 130 6.05 23.29 13.24
CA SER A 130 5.30 23.19 14.50
C SER A 130 5.81 24.12 15.60
N ASN A 131 7.09 24.47 15.57
CA ASN A 131 7.67 25.42 16.51
C ASN A 131 7.35 26.88 16.14
N HIS A 132 7.23 27.20 14.84
CA HIS A 132 6.87 28.56 14.39
C HIS A 132 5.36 28.81 14.40
N PHE A 133 4.56 27.74 14.26
CA PHE A 133 3.10 27.83 14.22
C PHE A 133 2.47 26.92 15.31
N PRO A 134 2.27 27.45 16.55
CA PRO A 134 1.72 26.67 17.68
C PRO A 134 0.38 25.99 17.36
N PHE A 135 -0.46 26.61 16.52
CA PHE A 135 -1.71 26.05 16.02
C PHE A 135 -1.55 24.66 15.38
N LEU A 136 -0.45 24.42 14.65
CA LEU A 136 -0.19 23.09 14.04
C LEU A 136 0.06 22.03 15.11
N LYS A 137 0.75 22.41 16.17
CA LYS A 137 1.06 21.53 17.30
C LYS A 137 -0.21 21.13 18.08
N GLU A 138 -1.13 22.07 18.26
CA GLU A 138 -2.44 21.82 18.89
C GLU A 138 -3.29 20.84 18.08
N HIS A 139 -3.12 20.81 16.74
CA HIS A 139 -3.79 19.88 15.83
C HIS A 139 -3.01 18.58 15.60
N GLY A 140 -1.99 18.29 16.42
CA GLY A 140 -1.21 17.06 16.37
C GLY A 140 -0.16 17.00 15.25
N ILE A 141 0.09 18.12 14.55
CA ILE A 141 1.15 18.20 13.54
C ILE A 141 2.45 18.57 14.25
N ALA A 142 3.28 17.57 14.49
CA ALA A 142 4.57 17.72 15.16
C ALA A 142 5.69 17.06 14.35
N GLY A 143 6.92 17.47 14.62
CA GLY A 143 8.09 16.88 13.98
C GLY A 143 8.47 15.50 14.54
N VAL A 144 7.79 15.04 15.60
CA VAL A 144 8.01 13.72 16.22
C VAL A 144 6.65 13.04 16.39
N GLY A 145 6.65 11.71 16.29
CA GLY A 145 5.44 10.90 16.43
C GLY A 145 4.85 10.43 15.10
N ALA A 146 3.52 10.37 15.01
CA ALA A 146 2.80 9.80 13.86
C ALA A 146 2.87 10.68 12.58
N THR A 147 3.04 12.00 12.73
CA THR A 147 2.97 12.94 11.59
C THR A 147 4.10 12.75 10.57
N PRO A 148 5.39 12.65 10.95
CA PRO A 148 6.47 12.40 9.98
C PRO A 148 6.29 11.06 9.27
N VAL A 149 5.82 10.04 9.98
CA VAL A 149 5.53 8.72 9.42
C VAL A 149 4.40 8.81 8.40
N PHE A 150 3.31 9.48 8.74
CA PHE A 150 2.20 9.72 7.82
C PHE A 150 2.67 10.44 6.55
N CYS A 151 3.47 11.51 6.67
CA CYS A 151 3.96 12.27 5.53
C CYS A 151 4.87 11.42 4.63
N ALA A 152 5.77 10.62 5.20
CA ALA A 152 6.63 9.74 4.43
C ALA A 152 5.84 8.66 3.70
N LEU A 153 4.94 7.97 4.39
CA LEU A 153 4.06 6.95 3.79
C LEU A 153 3.14 7.56 2.71
N PHE A 154 2.64 8.78 2.94
CA PHE A 154 1.85 9.50 1.95
C PHE A 154 2.64 9.78 0.67
N CYS A 155 3.92 10.16 0.76
CA CYS A 155 4.78 10.35 -0.40
C CYS A 155 4.95 9.05 -1.20
N TYR A 156 5.13 7.90 -0.54
CA TYR A 156 5.20 6.59 -1.21
C TYR A 156 3.87 6.20 -1.86
N ALA A 157 2.76 6.39 -1.15
CA ALA A 157 1.43 6.12 -1.70
C ALA A 157 1.15 6.99 -2.93
N LEU A 158 1.52 8.26 -2.87
CA LEU A 158 1.39 9.22 -3.96
C LEU A 158 2.18 8.77 -5.19
N PHE A 159 3.43 8.34 -5.01
CA PHE A 159 4.26 7.81 -6.07
C PHE A 159 3.57 6.64 -6.80
N GLN A 160 3.13 5.64 -6.07
CA GLN A 160 2.51 4.44 -6.65
C GLN A 160 1.22 4.78 -7.43
N ILE A 161 0.37 5.62 -6.86
CA ILE A 161 -0.92 5.98 -7.44
C ILE A 161 -0.74 6.88 -8.66
N VAL A 162 0.12 7.90 -8.59
CA VAL A 162 0.40 8.81 -9.71
C VAL A 162 1.03 8.06 -10.87
N ASN A 163 2.01 7.19 -10.62
CA ASN A 163 2.65 6.40 -11.68
C ASN A 163 1.69 5.40 -12.31
N SER A 164 0.83 4.75 -11.53
CA SER A 164 -0.20 3.85 -12.06
C SER A 164 -1.18 4.61 -12.94
N MET A 165 -1.65 5.76 -12.48
CA MET A 165 -2.58 6.61 -13.23
C MET A 165 -1.95 7.15 -14.53
N TYR A 166 -0.74 7.71 -14.43
CA TYR A 166 -0.02 8.28 -15.57
C TYR A 166 0.35 7.21 -16.61
N GLY A 167 0.83 6.06 -16.15
CA GLY A 167 1.17 4.92 -17.01
C GLY A 167 -0.04 4.35 -17.71
N ALA A 168 -1.15 4.14 -16.97
CA ALA A 168 -2.38 3.62 -17.52
C ALA A 168 -2.97 4.52 -18.62
N LEU A 169 -2.99 5.83 -18.39
CA LEU A 169 -3.48 6.79 -19.40
C LEU A 169 -2.64 6.81 -20.68
N LYS A 170 -1.34 6.53 -20.60
CA LYS A 170 -0.46 6.46 -21.78
C LYS A 170 -0.74 5.25 -22.68
N VAL A 171 -1.28 4.18 -22.13
CA VAL A 171 -1.54 2.93 -22.86
C VAL A 171 -2.93 2.91 -23.47
N VAL A 172 -3.82 3.86 -23.12
CA VAL A 172 -5.13 3.98 -23.75
C VAL A 172 -4.97 4.27 -25.24
N ASP A 173 -5.57 3.42 -26.08
CA ASP A 173 -5.51 3.58 -27.53
C ASP A 173 -6.19 4.91 -27.95
N LYS A 174 -5.48 5.66 -28.76
CA LYS A 174 -5.96 6.94 -29.29
C LYS A 174 -7.23 6.80 -30.10
N GLN A 175 -7.48 5.64 -30.71
CA GLN A 175 -8.68 5.38 -31.48
C GLN A 175 -9.96 5.57 -30.64
N TYR A 176 -9.96 5.13 -29.39
CA TYR A 176 -11.10 5.35 -28.47
C TYR A 176 -11.31 6.84 -28.17
N ILE A 177 -10.23 7.59 -28.00
CA ILE A 177 -10.28 9.03 -27.72
C ILE A 177 -10.78 9.79 -28.95
N ASP A 178 -10.29 9.43 -30.14
CA ASP A 178 -10.68 10.09 -31.39
C ASP A 178 -12.12 9.78 -31.79
N ALA A 179 -12.58 8.54 -31.58
CA ALA A 179 -13.97 8.17 -31.75
C ALA A 179 -14.90 8.96 -30.81
N ALA A 180 -14.52 9.09 -29.53
CA ALA A 180 -15.28 9.86 -28.56
C ALA A 180 -15.34 11.37 -28.91
N ARG A 181 -14.24 11.92 -29.45
CA ARG A 181 -14.23 13.29 -29.97
C ARG A 181 -15.12 13.46 -31.19
N GLY A 182 -15.10 12.48 -32.10
CA GLY A 182 -15.97 12.47 -33.27
C GLY A 182 -17.45 12.46 -32.91
N MET A 183 -17.81 11.85 -31.77
CA MET A 183 -19.17 11.88 -31.20
C MET A 183 -19.50 13.18 -30.45
N GLY A 184 -18.61 14.18 -30.45
CA GLY A 184 -18.84 15.47 -29.78
C GLY A 184 -18.66 15.45 -28.26
N MET A 185 -18.00 14.46 -27.69
CA MET A 185 -17.78 14.40 -26.25
C MET A 185 -16.79 15.49 -25.79
N THR A 186 -17.10 16.12 -24.68
CA THR A 186 -16.17 17.05 -24.02
C THR A 186 -14.99 16.31 -23.38
N VAL A 187 -13.87 16.98 -23.12
CA VAL A 187 -12.68 16.40 -22.47
C VAL A 187 -13.03 15.71 -21.14
N ARG A 188 -13.94 16.29 -20.37
CA ARG A 188 -14.41 15.71 -19.11
C ARG A 188 -15.23 14.43 -19.34
N GLN A 189 -16.06 14.39 -20.36
CA GLN A 189 -16.85 13.22 -20.72
C GLN A 189 -15.94 12.10 -21.25
N ILE A 190 -14.95 12.42 -22.08
CA ILE A 190 -13.96 11.45 -22.55
C ILE A 190 -13.23 10.82 -21.37
N PHE A 191 -12.75 11.65 -20.41
CA PHE A 191 -12.10 11.14 -19.23
C PHE A 191 -13.00 10.21 -18.40
N THR A 192 -14.20 10.66 -18.04
CA THR A 192 -15.07 9.93 -17.11
C THR A 192 -15.76 8.72 -17.74
N LYS A 193 -16.08 8.76 -19.04
CA LYS A 193 -16.86 7.73 -19.71
C LYS A 193 -16.04 6.76 -20.57
N VAL A 194 -14.81 7.16 -20.97
CA VAL A 194 -13.94 6.35 -21.83
C VAL A 194 -12.63 6.01 -21.14
N GLU A 195 -11.80 7.02 -20.82
CA GLU A 195 -10.45 6.79 -20.26
C GLU A 195 -10.56 6.10 -18.88
N LEU A 196 -11.33 6.64 -17.95
CA LEU A 196 -11.41 6.17 -16.56
C LEU A 196 -11.90 4.72 -16.45
N PRO A 197 -12.97 4.26 -17.11
CA PRO A 197 -13.36 2.86 -17.05
C PRO A 197 -12.31 1.89 -17.59
N ILE A 198 -11.59 2.29 -18.65
CA ILE A 198 -10.54 1.47 -19.25
C ILE A 198 -9.35 1.32 -18.30
N ILE A 199 -8.95 2.39 -17.62
CA ILE A 199 -7.77 2.40 -16.75
C ILE A 199 -8.08 1.98 -15.31
N LEU A 200 -9.34 1.89 -14.93
CA LEU A 200 -9.77 1.59 -13.55
C LEU A 200 -9.11 0.33 -12.96
N PRO A 201 -8.99 -0.81 -13.70
CA PRO A 201 -8.30 -1.98 -13.18
C PRO A 201 -6.83 -1.72 -12.83
N VAL A 202 -6.15 -0.87 -13.62
CA VAL A 202 -4.76 -0.52 -13.38
C VAL A 202 -4.62 0.41 -12.18
N ILE A 203 -5.54 1.36 -12.01
CA ILE A 203 -5.60 2.23 -10.84
C ILE A 203 -5.82 1.40 -9.57
N ILE A 204 -6.76 0.45 -9.59
CA ILE A 204 -7.02 -0.45 -8.46
C ILE A 204 -5.78 -1.27 -8.12
N SER A 205 -5.05 -1.74 -9.13
CA SER A 205 -3.76 -2.43 -8.93
C SER A 205 -2.74 -1.51 -8.26
N GLY A 206 -2.63 -0.25 -8.68
CA GLY A 206 -1.76 0.75 -8.06
C GLY A 206 -2.13 1.05 -6.61
N ILE A 207 -3.42 1.15 -6.30
CA ILE A 207 -3.92 1.31 -4.92
C ILE A 207 -3.55 0.10 -4.06
N ARG A 208 -3.71 -1.11 -4.60
CA ARG A 208 -3.32 -2.36 -3.90
C ARG A 208 -1.83 -2.40 -3.60
N VAL A 209 -0.97 -2.02 -4.56
CA VAL A 209 0.49 -1.94 -4.35
C VAL A 209 0.81 -0.87 -3.31
N SER A 210 0.18 0.30 -3.39
CA SER A 210 0.32 1.36 -2.39
C SER A 210 -0.05 0.88 -0.98
N LEU A 211 -1.18 0.16 -0.84
CA LEU A 211 -1.59 -0.40 0.45
C LEU A 211 -0.55 -1.39 0.99
N THR A 212 -0.03 -2.28 0.14
CA THR A 212 1.00 -3.25 0.53
C THR A 212 2.30 -2.57 0.94
N ALA A 213 2.65 -1.45 0.33
CA ALA A 213 3.86 -0.68 0.66
C ALA A 213 3.72 0.15 1.94
N THR A 214 2.49 0.45 2.40
CA THR A 214 2.20 1.24 3.60
C THR A 214 1.91 0.40 4.84
N VAL A 215 1.68 -0.90 4.68
CA VAL A 215 1.48 -1.89 5.75
C VAL A 215 2.79 -2.58 6.09
#